data_a25a922841c3be3805db6369c16c5b7e
#
_entry.id   a25a922841c3be3805db6369c16c5b7e
#
_cell.length_a   1.000
_cell.length_b   1.000
_cell.length_c   1.000
_cell.angle_alpha   90.00
_cell.angle_beta   90.00
_cell.angle_gamma   90.00
#
_symmetry.space_group_name_H-M   'P 1'
#
loop_
_entity.id
_entity.type
_entity.pdbx_description
1 polymer ?
#
loop_
_entity_poly.entity_id
_entity_poly.type
_entity_poly.pdbx_seq_one_letter_code
_entity_poly.pdbx_strand_id
1 'polypeptide(L)'
;MRRFIVVIFICLGSLTAFGQQMTFGEKLSDAALLLTKERVVYDPAYVRIDYPNGDVPAGRGVCTDVVIRAYRKLGIDLQKEVHEDMKANFGKYPRLWGMKHTDTNIDHRRVPNLRVFFTRKGEALKVSSDSSAYRPGDIVTWVLDNGMTHIGLVVNKKSRDGRRFLIVHNIGAGQVLEDCLFRFKITGHYRYGKERAHLGGG
;
A
#
# COMPACT_ATOMS: atom_id res chain seq x y z
N MET A 1 -51.85 54.77 -20.11
CA MET A 1 -51.34 53.71 -19.17
C MET A 1 -50.24 52.93 -19.85
N ARG A 2 -48.97 53.17 -19.46
CA ARG A 2 -47.81 52.42 -19.99
C ARG A 2 -47.55 51.20 -19.12
N ARG A 3 -47.65 50.02 -19.71
CA ARG A 3 -47.33 48.72 -19.03
C ARG A 3 -45.82 48.49 -19.13
N PHE A 4 -45.11 48.48 -17.99
CA PHE A 4 -43.70 48.03 -17.91
C PHE A 4 -43.71 46.49 -17.82
N ILE A 5 -43.05 45.85 -18.80
CA ILE A 5 -42.76 44.42 -18.74
C ILE A 5 -41.40 44.26 -18.04
N VAL A 6 -41.41 43.65 -16.87
CA VAL A 6 -40.17 43.24 -16.15
C VAL A 6 -39.77 41.87 -16.67
N VAL A 7 -38.64 41.82 -17.38
CA VAL A 7 -38.03 40.58 -17.82
C VAL A 7 -37.03 40.11 -16.71
N ILE A 8 -37.39 39.04 -16.02
CA ILE A 8 -36.50 38.42 -15.02
C ILE A 8 -35.59 37.47 -15.78
N PHE A 9 -34.29 37.83 -15.86
CA PHE A 9 -33.25 36.92 -16.32
C PHE A 9 -32.91 35.94 -15.20
N ILE A 10 -33.31 34.67 -15.34
CA ILE A 10 -32.86 33.58 -14.47
C ILE A 10 -31.50 33.09 -15.00
N CYS A 11 -30.39 33.50 -14.36
CA CYS A 11 -29.09 32.92 -14.61
C CYS A 11 -29.06 31.50 -14.03
N LEU A 12 -29.20 30.47 -14.87
CA LEU A 12 -28.87 29.09 -14.50
C LEU A 12 -27.34 28.98 -14.39
N GLY A 13 -26.81 29.12 -13.19
CA GLY A 13 -25.41 28.78 -12.89
C GLY A 13 -25.22 27.25 -12.97
N SER A 14 -24.55 26.78 -14.01
CA SER A 14 -24.12 25.38 -14.11
C SER A 14 -23.09 25.09 -13.02
N LEU A 15 -23.51 24.45 -11.92
CA LEU A 15 -22.62 23.86 -10.95
C LEU A 15 -21.90 22.66 -11.60
N THR A 16 -20.71 22.87 -12.12
CA THR A 16 -19.80 21.78 -12.47
C THR A 16 -19.31 21.15 -11.17
N ALA A 17 -19.92 20.03 -10.80
CA ALA A 17 -19.40 19.17 -9.74
C ALA A 17 -18.06 18.60 -10.22
N PHE A 18 -16.95 19.22 -9.80
CA PHE A 18 -15.62 18.62 -9.91
C PHE A 18 -15.61 17.40 -8.97
N GLY A 19 -15.85 16.22 -9.50
CA GLY A 19 -15.64 14.98 -8.78
C GLY A 19 -14.17 14.94 -8.32
N GLN A 20 -13.94 14.95 -7.00
CA GLN A 20 -12.58 14.89 -6.44
C GLN A 20 -11.92 13.58 -6.89
N GLN A 21 -10.87 13.69 -7.69
CA GLN A 21 -10.14 12.53 -8.19
C GLN A 21 -9.46 11.84 -7.01
N MET A 22 -9.67 10.51 -6.88
CA MET A 22 -9.03 9.72 -5.82
C MET A 22 -7.51 9.79 -5.92
N THR A 23 -6.86 10.04 -4.81
CA THR A 23 -5.41 10.01 -4.68
C THR A 23 -4.87 8.59 -4.86
N PHE A 24 -3.56 8.47 -5.17
CA PHE A 24 -2.90 7.15 -5.26
C PHE A 24 -3.07 6.35 -3.96
N GLY A 25 -2.93 7.00 -2.79
CA GLY A 25 -3.11 6.36 -1.49
C GLY A 25 -4.52 5.79 -1.29
N GLU A 26 -5.56 6.51 -1.70
CA GLU A 26 -6.95 6.03 -1.65
C GLU A 26 -7.16 4.84 -2.59
N LYS A 27 -6.63 4.89 -3.81
CA LYS A 27 -6.66 3.76 -4.75
C LYS A 27 -5.95 2.52 -4.19
N LEU A 28 -4.79 2.71 -3.54
CA LEU A 28 -4.03 1.62 -2.91
C LEU A 28 -4.79 1.03 -1.71
N SER A 29 -5.42 1.89 -0.90
CA SER A 29 -6.32 1.48 0.17
C SER A 29 -7.47 0.60 -0.35
N ASP A 30 -8.14 1.01 -1.42
CA ASP A 30 -9.23 0.25 -2.01
C ASP A 30 -8.74 -1.08 -2.59
N ALA A 31 -7.57 -1.07 -3.24
CA ALA A 31 -6.94 -2.28 -3.73
C ALA A 31 -6.65 -3.28 -2.58
N ALA A 32 -6.15 -2.79 -1.44
CA ALA A 32 -5.91 -3.61 -0.26
C ALA A 32 -7.22 -4.16 0.35
N LEU A 33 -8.26 -3.34 0.43
CA LEU A 33 -9.58 -3.76 0.92
C LEU A 33 -10.21 -4.86 0.03
N LEU A 34 -9.97 -4.82 -1.28
CA LEU A 34 -10.45 -5.88 -2.19
C LEU A 34 -9.80 -7.24 -1.85
N LEU A 35 -8.54 -7.26 -1.41
CA LEU A 35 -7.84 -8.49 -1.05
C LEU A 35 -8.46 -9.20 0.16
N THR A 36 -9.12 -8.48 1.05
CA THR A 36 -9.79 -9.09 2.22
C THR A 36 -10.99 -9.95 1.85
N LYS A 37 -11.48 -9.88 0.61
CA LYS A 37 -12.56 -10.72 0.08
C LYS A 37 -12.07 -12.07 -0.42
N GLU A 38 -10.75 -12.26 -0.56
CA GLU A 38 -10.10 -13.45 -1.06
C GLU A 38 -9.61 -14.30 0.13
N ARG A 39 -9.96 -15.58 0.17
CA ARG A 39 -9.44 -16.49 1.21
C ARG A 39 -7.99 -16.83 0.91
N VAL A 40 -7.10 -16.46 1.80
CA VAL A 40 -5.66 -16.74 1.70
C VAL A 40 -5.20 -17.45 2.98
N VAL A 41 -4.49 -18.56 2.82
CA VAL A 41 -3.81 -19.26 3.91
C VAL A 41 -2.41 -18.68 4.08
N TYR A 42 -1.99 -18.46 5.32
CA TYR A 42 -0.63 -18.01 5.61
C TYR A 42 0.38 -19.12 5.25
N ASP A 43 1.26 -18.82 4.30
CA ASP A 43 2.27 -19.78 3.82
C ASP A 43 3.59 -19.06 3.54
N PRO A 44 4.60 -19.25 4.43
CA PRO A 44 5.92 -18.62 4.27
C PRO A 44 6.87 -19.44 3.37
N ALA A 45 6.42 -20.53 2.78
CA ALA A 45 7.26 -21.40 1.96
C ALA A 45 7.94 -20.63 0.82
N TYR A 46 9.18 -21.02 0.54
CA TYR A 46 9.87 -20.53 -0.66
C TYR A 46 9.27 -21.21 -1.88
N VAL A 47 8.87 -20.38 -2.86
CA VAL A 47 8.29 -20.84 -4.13
C VAL A 47 9.05 -20.20 -5.28
N ARG A 48 9.37 -20.99 -6.30
CA ARG A 48 9.84 -20.44 -7.57
C ARG A 48 8.64 -19.83 -8.29
N ILE A 49 8.78 -18.58 -8.69
CA ILE A 49 7.74 -17.80 -9.37
C ILE A 49 8.31 -17.15 -10.63
N ASP A 50 7.46 -16.77 -11.55
CA ASP A 50 7.85 -16.05 -12.75
C ASP A 50 8.49 -14.70 -12.42
N TYR A 51 9.21 -14.13 -13.37
CA TYR A 51 9.79 -12.80 -13.29
C TYR A 51 9.75 -12.12 -14.66
N PRO A 52 9.28 -10.87 -14.78
CA PRO A 52 8.58 -10.07 -13.76
C PRO A 52 7.13 -10.52 -13.51
N ASN A 53 6.45 -9.87 -12.57
CA ASN A 53 5.04 -10.06 -12.22
C ASN A 53 4.68 -11.45 -11.65
N GLY A 54 5.67 -12.20 -11.15
CA GLY A 54 5.42 -13.48 -10.51
C GLY A 54 4.69 -13.34 -9.19
N ASP A 55 3.82 -14.30 -8.87
CA ASP A 55 3.11 -14.41 -7.59
C ASP A 55 3.18 -15.83 -7.05
N VAL A 56 3.08 -15.96 -5.75
CA VAL A 56 2.90 -17.27 -5.11
C VAL A 56 1.52 -17.83 -5.46
N PRO A 57 1.30 -19.14 -5.33
CA PRO A 57 0.02 -19.78 -5.70
C PRO A 57 -1.18 -19.03 -5.10
N ALA A 58 -2.22 -18.91 -5.89
CA ALA A 58 -3.47 -18.28 -5.46
C ALA A 58 -3.99 -18.93 -4.17
N GLY A 59 -4.53 -18.13 -3.26
CA GLY A 59 -4.98 -18.61 -1.96
C GLY A 59 -3.88 -18.83 -0.92
N ARG A 60 -2.62 -18.54 -1.22
CA ARG A 60 -1.49 -18.57 -0.28
C ARG A 60 -0.77 -17.23 -0.23
N GLY A 61 -0.08 -16.94 0.87
CA GLY A 61 0.74 -15.74 1.00
C GLY A 61 1.02 -15.35 2.43
N VAL A 62 1.89 -14.34 2.59
CA VAL A 62 2.29 -13.76 3.86
C VAL A 62 1.98 -12.25 3.88
N CYS A 63 2.43 -11.54 4.91
CA CYS A 63 2.17 -10.10 5.05
C CYS A 63 2.68 -9.26 3.87
N THR A 64 3.83 -9.58 3.30
CA THR A 64 4.39 -8.88 2.14
C THR A 64 3.56 -9.08 0.89
N ASP A 65 2.95 -10.27 0.70
CA ASP A 65 2.13 -10.56 -0.47
C ASP A 65 0.85 -9.70 -0.50
N VAL A 66 0.33 -9.28 0.66
CA VAL A 66 -0.77 -8.28 0.74
C VAL A 66 -0.34 -6.96 0.09
N VAL A 67 0.83 -6.45 0.45
CA VAL A 67 1.36 -5.19 -0.10
C VAL A 67 1.64 -5.35 -1.59
N ILE A 68 2.35 -6.41 -1.99
CA ILE A 68 2.70 -6.70 -3.39
C ILE A 68 1.45 -6.78 -4.27
N ARG A 69 0.44 -7.51 -3.84
CA ARG A 69 -0.80 -7.69 -4.59
C ARG A 69 -1.63 -6.40 -4.68
N ALA A 70 -1.67 -5.59 -3.61
CA ALA A 70 -2.34 -4.29 -3.65
C ALA A 70 -1.69 -3.36 -4.68
N TYR A 71 -0.36 -3.27 -4.70
CA TYR A 71 0.38 -2.51 -5.71
C TYR A 71 0.18 -3.04 -7.13
N ARG A 72 0.15 -4.35 -7.31
CA ARG A 72 -0.09 -5.00 -8.61
C ARG A 72 -1.46 -4.64 -9.18
N LYS A 73 -2.51 -4.52 -8.34
CA LYS A 73 -3.84 -4.04 -8.78
C LYS A 73 -3.78 -2.62 -9.36
N LEU A 74 -2.76 -1.83 -9.02
CA LEU A 74 -2.51 -0.49 -9.58
C LEU A 74 -1.46 -0.49 -10.71
N GLY A 75 -1.05 -1.67 -11.18
CA GLY A 75 -0.09 -1.85 -12.27
C GLY A 75 1.37 -1.57 -11.87
N ILE A 76 1.70 -1.69 -10.57
CA ILE A 76 3.07 -1.57 -10.06
C ILE A 76 3.57 -2.96 -9.66
N ASP A 77 4.67 -3.39 -10.28
CA ASP A 77 5.32 -4.67 -9.98
C ASP A 77 6.45 -4.49 -8.95
N LEU A 78 6.11 -4.65 -7.67
CA LEU A 78 7.10 -4.56 -6.59
C LEU A 78 8.16 -5.67 -6.67
N GLN A 79 7.89 -6.83 -7.27
CA GLN A 79 8.89 -7.87 -7.49
C GLN A 79 10.02 -7.32 -8.36
N LYS A 80 9.66 -6.74 -9.50
CA LYS A 80 10.62 -6.16 -10.45
C LYS A 80 11.35 -4.98 -9.83
N GLU A 81 10.65 -4.02 -9.28
CA GLU A 81 11.23 -2.78 -8.78
C GLU A 81 12.19 -2.99 -7.60
N VAL A 82 11.82 -3.88 -6.66
CA VAL A 82 12.70 -4.26 -5.54
C VAL A 82 13.93 -5.00 -6.03
N HIS A 83 13.75 -5.98 -6.93
CA HIS A 83 14.86 -6.76 -7.47
C HIS A 83 15.86 -5.87 -8.23
N GLU A 84 15.39 -4.97 -9.08
CA GLU A 84 16.24 -4.06 -9.86
C GLU A 84 17.01 -3.08 -8.97
N ASP A 85 16.35 -2.46 -7.97
CA ASP A 85 17.06 -1.58 -7.03
C ASP A 85 18.05 -2.36 -6.16
N MET A 86 17.67 -3.55 -5.71
CA MET A 86 18.54 -4.41 -4.90
C MET A 86 19.75 -4.89 -5.70
N LYS A 87 19.58 -5.28 -6.96
CA LYS A 87 20.68 -5.68 -7.86
C LYS A 87 21.67 -4.54 -8.06
N ALA A 88 21.19 -3.32 -8.29
CA ALA A 88 22.04 -2.15 -8.47
C ALA A 88 22.69 -1.66 -7.15
N ASN A 89 22.14 -1.99 -5.99
CA ASN A 89 22.53 -1.44 -4.70
C ASN A 89 22.64 -2.52 -3.61
N PHE A 90 23.09 -3.73 -3.95
CA PHE A 90 23.08 -4.90 -3.06
C PHE A 90 23.71 -4.64 -1.68
N GLY A 91 24.78 -3.83 -1.62
CA GLY A 91 25.44 -3.47 -0.38
C GLY A 91 24.62 -2.56 0.56
N LYS A 92 23.49 -1.99 0.11
CA LYS A 92 22.58 -1.19 0.92
C LYS A 92 21.48 -2.03 1.58
N TYR A 93 21.32 -3.26 1.15
CA TYR A 93 20.28 -4.18 1.64
C TYR A 93 20.83 -5.08 2.75
N PRO A 94 19.99 -5.52 3.71
CA PRO A 94 20.42 -6.39 4.80
C PRO A 94 20.91 -7.74 4.26
N ARG A 95 22.10 -8.15 4.66
CA ARG A 95 22.66 -9.48 4.32
C ARG A 95 22.16 -10.53 5.31
N LEU A 96 20.86 -10.70 5.38
CA LEU A 96 20.22 -11.72 6.21
C LEU A 96 20.13 -13.05 5.44
N TRP A 97 19.93 -14.14 6.14
CA TRP A 97 19.74 -15.50 5.55
C TRP A 97 20.88 -15.98 4.65
N GLY A 98 22.11 -15.51 4.89
CA GLY A 98 23.29 -15.92 4.12
C GLY A 98 23.30 -15.46 2.66
N MET A 99 22.55 -14.41 2.32
CA MET A 99 22.42 -13.88 0.96
C MET A 99 23.76 -13.43 0.39
N LYS A 100 24.13 -13.99 -0.77
CA LYS A 100 25.32 -13.60 -1.54
C LYS A 100 24.96 -12.84 -2.83
N HIS A 101 23.73 -12.96 -3.31
CA HIS A 101 23.19 -12.32 -4.50
C HIS A 101 21.67 -12.09 -4.33
N THR A 102 21.07 -11.37 -5.27
CA THR A 102 19.63 -11.15 -5.33
C THR A 102 18.90 -12.40 -5.79
N ASP A 103 17.62 -12.55 -5.36
CA ASP A 103 16.75 -13.66 -5.71
C ASP A 103 15.34 -13.12 -6.05
N THR A 104 14.97 -13.21 -7.33
CA THR A 104 13.67 -12.73 -7.84
C THR A 104 12.46 -13.37 -7.17
N ASN A 105 12.61 -14.58 -6.58
CA ASN A 105 11.51 -15.30 -5.96
C ASN A 105 11.16 -14.79 -4.55
N ILE A 106 12.14 -14.17 -3.84
CA ILE A 106 11.96 -13.90 -2.41
C ILE A 106 12.34 -12.49 -1.97
N ASP A 107 13.14 -11.74 -2.74
CA ASP A 107 13.66 -10.44 -2.32
C ASP A 107 12.54 -9.45 -1.93
N HIS A 108 11.51 -9.34 -2.75
CA HIS A 108 10.33 -8.50 -2.51
C HIS A 108 9.39 -9.04 -1.42
N ARG A 109 9.54 -10.31 -1.02
CA ARG A 109 8.74 -10.96 0.03
C ARG A 109 9.39 -10.88 1.41
N ARG A 110 10.45 -10.09 1.57
CA ARG A 110 11.17 -9.88 2.84
C ARG A 110 10.97 -8.47 3.36
N VAL A 111 10.34 -8.33 4.53
CA VAL A 111 10.05 -7.01 5.13
C VAL A 111 11.30 -6.15 5.28
N PRO A 112 12.48 -6.66 5.73
CA PRO A 112 13.70 -5.85 5.79
C PRO A 112 14.14 -5.27 4.44
N ASN A 113 13.94 -6.00 3.34
CA ASN A 113 14.25 -5.51 1.99
C ASN A 113 13.27 -4.43 1.55
N LEU A 114 11.97 -4.65 1.77
CA LEU A 114 10.93 -3.65 1.47
C LEU A 114 11.15 -2.36 2.23
N ARG A 115 11.58 -2.42 3.50
CA ARG A 115 11.93 -1.22 4.28
C ARG A 115 13.03 -0.41 3.62
N VAL A 116 14.10 -1.06 3.18
CA VAL A 116 15.19 -0.38 2.46
C VAL A 116 14.68 0.19 1.14
N PHE A 117 13.93 -0.58 0.38
CA PHE A 117 13.35 -0.14 -0.88
C PHE A 117 12.47 1.11 -0.70
N PHE A 118 11.50 1.09 0.21
CA PHE A 118 10.62 2.23 0.44
C PHE A 118 11.34 3.45 1.01
N THR A 119 12.41 3.25 1.80
CA THR A 119 13.27 4.37 2.25
C THR A 119 14.02 5.01 1.08
N ARG A 120 14.43 4.23 0.09
CA ARG A 120 15.25 4.69 -1.05
C ARG A 120 14.42 5.25 -2.20
N LYS A 121 13.28 4.67 -2.47
CA LYS A 121 12.44 4.95 -3.65
C LYS A 121 11.15 5.67 -3.33
N GLY A 122 10.70 5.61 -2.10
CA GLY A 122 9.51 6.28 -1.59
C GLY A 122 9.84 7.45 -0.67
N GLU A 123 8.90 7.75 0.18
CA GLU A 123 9.00 8.74 1.25
C GLU A 123 9.01 7.99 2.60
N ALA A 124 10.13 8.07 3.31
CA ALA A 124 10.21 7.58 4.68
C ALA A 124 9.69 8.65 5.63
N LEU A 125 8.61 8.34 6.33
CA LEU A 125 7.93 9.24 7.25
C LEU A 125 8.37 8.98 8.70
N LYS A 126 8.25 10.00 9.53
CA LYS A 126 8.50 9.86 10.97
C LYS A 126 7.46 8.91 11.57
N VAL A 127 7.94 7.89 12.28
CA VAL A 127 7.07 7.06 13.12
C VAL A 127 6.49 7.92 14.24
N SER A 128 5.18 7.87 14.41
CA SER A 128 4.44 8.68 15.39
C SER A 128 3.51 7.80 16.21
N SER A 129 3.24 8.19 17.44
CA SER A 129 2.14 7.67 18.26
C SER A 129 0.80 8.38 17.99
N ASP A 130 0.83 9.48 17.22
CA ASP A 130 -0.37 10.18 16.78
C ASP A 130 -0.97 9.50 15.54
N SER A 131 -2.21 9.03 15.66
CA SER A 131 -2.93 8.38 14.57
C SER A 131 -3.20 9.29 13.37
N SER A 132 -3.22 10.60 13.56
CA SER A 132 -3.41 11.58 12.48
C SER A 132 -2.26 11.65 11.49
N ALA A 133 -1.07 11.15 11.87
CA ALA A 133 0.10 11.06 11.00
C ALA A 133 -0.05 10.00 9.91
N TYR A 134 -0.96 9.03 10.08
CA TYR A 134 -1.15 7.90 9.17
C TYR A 134 -2.38 8.13 8.28
N ARG A 135 -2.21 7.90 6.97
CA ARG A 135 -3.24 8.14 5.95
C ARG A 135 -3.50 6.86 5.14
N PRO A 136 -4.69 6.71 4.53
CA PRO A 136 -4.95 5.63 3.59
C PRO A 136 -3.86 5.52 2.52
N GLY A 137 -3.38 4.29 2.28
CA GLY A 137 -2.28 4.00 1.37
C GLY A 137 -0.88 4.04 2.01
N ASP A 138 -0.75 4.49 3.26
CA ASP A 138 0.52 4.41 3.97
C ASP A 138 0.90 2.95 4.23
N ILE A 139 2.20 2.67 4.10
CA ILE A 139 2.81 1.38 4.41
C ILE A 139 3.39 1.46 5.82
N VAL A 140 3.06 0.52 6.67
CA VAL A 140 3.59 0.47 8.03
C VAL A 140 4.29 -0.86 8.25
N THR A 141 5.43 -0.83 8.97
CA THR A 141 6.15 -2.03 9.39
C THR A 141 6.25 -2.09 10.90
N TRP A 142 6.23 -3.30 11.44
CA TRP A 142 6.31 -3.57 12.88
C TRP A 142 7.36 -4.64 13.18
N VAL A 143 7.71 -4.75 14.46
CA VAL A 143 8.24 -5.96 15.08
C VAL A 143 7.15 -6.50 15.99
N LEU A 144 6.80 -7.77 15.78
CA LEU A 144 5.81 -8.50 16.58
C LEU A 144 6.43 -8.93 17.92
N ASP A 145 5.58 -9.36 18.86
CA ASP A 145 6.02 -9.78 20.20
C ASP A 145 6.99 -10.96 20.19
N ASN A 146 6.94 -11.78 19.13
CA ASN A 146 7.89 -12.89 18.90
C ASN A 146 9.17 -12.46 18.15
N GLY A 147 9.39 -11.15 17.93
CA GLY A 147 10.56 -10.60 17.24
C GLY A 147 10.49 -10.66 15.70
N MET A 148 9.46 -11.23 15.11
CA MET A 148 9.32 -11.25 13.66
C MET A 148 8.95 -9.89 13.09
N THR A 149 9.50 -9.58 11.91
CA THR A 149 9.12 -8.36 11.17
C THR A 149 7.77 -8.56 10.46
N HIS A 150 6.97 -7.50 10.44
CA HIS A 150 5.65 -7.49 9.84
C HIS A 150 5.41 -6.23 9.03
N ILE A 151 4.47 -6.28 8.06
CA ILE A 151 4.10 -5.17 7.20
C ILE A 151 2.61 -5.21 6.88
N GLY A 152 2.01 -4.04 6.67
CA GLY A 152 0.63 -3.88 6.24
C GLY A 152 0.35 -2.52 5.63
N LEU A 153 -0.87 -2.33 5.16
CA LEU A 153 -1.36 -1.11 4.51
C LEU A 153 -2.43 -0.45 5.37
N VAL A 154 -2.28 0.84 5.60
CA VAL A 154 -3.33 1.70 6.19
C VAL A 154 -4.43 1.86 5.15
N VAL A 155 -5.70 1.66 5.55
CA VAL A 155 -6.83 1.74 4.62
C VAL A 155 -7.89 2.72 5.08
N ASN A 156 -8.71 3.20 4.14
CA ASN A 156 -9.77 4.19 4.40
C ASN A 156 -10.98 3.55 5.11
N LYS A 157 -10.71 2.88 6.23
CA LYS A 157 -11.69 2.39 7.19
C LYS A 157 -11.24 2.79 8.58
N LYS A 158 -12.16 3.29 9.39
CA LYS A 158 -11.86 3.73 10.76
C LYS A 158 -12.11 2.62 11.77
N SER A 159 -11.36 2.66 12.87
CA SER A 159 -11.64 1.92 14.09
C SER A 159 -13.03 2.24 14.62
N ARG A 160 -13.57 1.38 15.50
CA ARG A 160 -14.93 1.55 16.06
C ARG A 160 -15.12 2.89 16.77
N ASP A 161 -14.05 3.42 17.38
CA ASP A 161 -14.04 4.73 18.07
C ASP A 161 -13.76 5.91 17.14
N GLY A 162 -13.58 5.68 15.82
CA GLY A 162 -13.31 6.69 14.80
C GLY A 162 -11.90 7.32 14.84
N ARG A 163 -11.06 6.93 15.82
CA ARG A 163 -9.82 7.66 16.12
C ARG A 163 -8.65 7.33 15.20
N ARG A 164 -8.62 6.14 14.58
CA ARG A 164 -7.50 5.70 13.73
C ARG A 164 -7.98 4.93 12.52
N PHE A 165 -7.15 4.84 11.53
CA PHE A 165 -7.39 3.99 10.37
C PHE A 165 -7.05 2.53 10.69
N LEU A 166 -7.78 1.61 10.05
CA LEU A 166 -7.53 0.18 10.11
C LEU A 166 -6.41 -0.23 9.17
N ILE A 167 -5.90 -1.43 9.39
CA ILE A 167 -4.82 -2.04 8.63
C ILE A 167 -5.33 -3.26 7.88
N VAL A 168 -4.91 -3.40 6.61
CA VAL A 168 -5.00 -4.68 5.88
C VAL A 168 -3.63 -5.34 5.92
N HIS A 169 -3.58 -6.56 6.43
CA HIS A 169 -2.36 -7.35 6.59
C HIS A 169 -2.66 -8.85 6.62
N ASN A 170 -1.62 -9.70 6.74
CA ASN A 170 -1.75 -11.13 7.00
C ASN A 170 -0.71 -11.55 8.05
N ILE A 171 -1.18 -11.91 9.25
CA ILE A 171 -0.36 -12.38 10.38
C ILE A 171 -0.67 -13.85 10.75
N GLY A 172 -1.39 -14.57 9.87
CA GLY A 172 -1.78 -15.96 10.10
C GLY A 172 -3.26 -16.24 9.83
N ALA A 173 -4.13 -15.25 10.02
CA ALA A 173 -5.57 -15.38 9.77
C ALA A 173 -5.99 -15.14 8.31
N GLY A 174 -5.03 -15.00 7.39
CA GLY A 174 -5.27 -14.59 6.02
C GLY A 174 -5.18 -13.08 5.83
N GLN A 175 -5.67 -12.60 4.68
CA GLN A 175 -5.71 -11.16 4.35
C GLN A 175 -6.88 -10.51 5.08
N VAL A 176 -6.63 -9.95 6.25
CA VAL A 176 -7.66 -9.42 7.14
C VAL A 176 -7.58 -7.92 7.32
N LEU A 177 -8.72 -7.30 7.62
CA LEU A 177 -8.85 -5.92 8.06
C LEU A 177 -8.89 -5.90 9.58
N GLU A 178 -7.91 -5.25 10.23
CA GLU A 178 -7.78 -5.26 11.69
C GLU A 178 -7.42 -3.88 12.26
N ASP A 179 -7.83 -3.63 13.50
CA ASP A 179 -7.45 -2.47 14.29
C ASP A 179 -6.15 -2.76 15.05
N CYS A 180 -5.03 -2.75 14.34
CA CYS A 180 -3.72 -3.14 14.89
C CYS A 180 -2.61 -2.11 14.69
N LEU A 181 -2.92 -0.88 14.25
CA LEU A 181 -1.90 0.15 13.94
C LEU A 181 -0.88 0.31 15.09
N PHE A 182 -1.34 0.40 16.33
CA PHE A 182 -0.51 0.59 17.52
C PHE A 182 -0.39 -0.65 18.40
N ARG A 183 -0.80 -1.82 17.91
CA ARG A 183 -0.73 -3.07 18.68
C ARG A 183 0.68 -3.56 18.90
N PHE A 184 1.57 -3.32 17.92
CA PHE A 184 2.96 -3.76 17.94
C PHE A 184 3.90 -2.57 17.77
N LYS A 185 5.19 -2.76 18.07
CA LYS A 185 6.21 -1.72 17.90
C LYS A 185 6.38 -1.37 16.42
N ILE A 186 5.97 -0.18 16.03
CA ILE A 186 6.16 0.35 14.67
C ILE A 186 7.68 0.57 14.43
N THR A 187 8.17 0.10 13.31
CA THR A 187 9.59 0.19 12.90
C THR A 187 9.80 0.95 11.60
N GLY A 188 8.73 1.35 10.94
CA GLY A 188 8.78 2.18 9.73
C GLY A 188 7.40 2.62 9.30
N HIS A 189 7.37 3.79 8.63
CA HIS A 189 6.19 4.41 8.05
C HIS A 189 6.59 5.00 6.71
N TYR A 190 5.89 4.63 5.62
CA TYR A 190 6.30 4.96 4.26
C TYR A 190 5.12 5.32 3.38
N ARG A 191 5.39 6.12 2.33
CA ARG A 191 4.55 6.31 1.14
C ARG A 191 5.33 5.95 -0.09
N TYR A 192 4.70 5.24 -1.02
CA TYR A 192 5.30 4.89 -2.28
C TYR A 192 4.27 4.87 -3.39
N GLY A 193 4.66 5.31 -4.58
CA GLY A 193 3.78 5.49 -5.74
C GLY A 193 3.31 6.94 -5.90
N LYS A 194 3.18 7.35 -7.16
CA LYS A 194 2.66 8.68 -7.55
C LYS A 194 1.47 8.48 -8.46
N GLU A 195 0.57 9.47 -8.48
CA GLU A 195 -0.40 9.56 -9.57
C GLU A 195 0.36 9.48 -10.90
N ARG A 196 -0.02 8.53 -11.76
CA ARG A 196 0.47 8.56 -13.14
C ARG A 196 -0.08 9.84 -13.74
N ALA A 197 0.78 10.78 -14.11
CA ALA A 197 0.37 11.91 -14.92
C ALA A 197 -0.34 11.31 -16.15
N HIS A 198 -1.63 11.61 -16.32
CA HIS A 198 -2.26 11.37 -17.60
C HIS A 198 -1.50 12.22 -18.61
N LEU A 199 -0.65 11.59 -19.41
CA LEU A 199 -0.20 12.18 -20.65
C LEU A 199 -1.49 12.33 -21.47
N GLY A 200 -2.06 13.54 -21.42
CA GLY A 200 -3.17 13.91 -22.23
C GLY A 200 -2.81 13.62 -23.68
N GLY A 201 -3.50 12.67 -24.29
CA GLY A 201 -3.41 12.45 -25.72
C GLY A 201 -3.85 13.75 -26.40
N GLY A 202 -2.92 14.33 -27.16
CA GLY A 202 -3.22 15.32 -28.16
C GLY A 202 -3.92 14.69 -29.37
#